data_45934e32c02bd679a1a33abce9295c81
#
_entry.id   45934e32c02bd679a1a33abce9295c81
#
_cell.length_a   1.000
_cell.length_b   1.000
_cell.length_c   1.000
_cell.angle_alpha   90.00
_cell.angle_beta   90.00
_cell.angle_gamma   90.00
#
_symmetry.space_group_name_H-M   'P 1'
#
loop_
_entity.id
_entity.type
_entity.pdbx_description
1 polymer ?
#
loop_
_entity_poly.entity_id
_entity_poly.type
_entity_poly.pdbx_seq_one_letter_code
_entity_poly.pdbx_strand_id
1 'polypeptide(L)'
;MLDLLEFYLKNKETFVDDETPATSKGQYLHAKDIFKAKYFLFNIASSVFSRERNRTGLAQLLEPKDIIQGSLGDCYFLSSIASLVEYYPELLSELFMFDINPSGLYVVRLFNDGEWSSIVLDDRFPCVYGKPIFAKPHGNEIWVLLLEKAWAKLHGSYQSIDMGSSMEALIALTGAPCKFYRKEDDDTRKAIQEGFDSGSVVTCSGS
;
A
#
# COMPACT_ATOMS: atom_id res chain seq x y z
N MET A 1 -8.98 0.00 18.22
CA MET A 1 -8.92 0.56 16.86
C MET A 1 -10.28 1.07 16.37
N LEU A 2 -11.34 0.25 16.41
CA LEU A 2 -12.70 0.69 16.09
C LEU A 2 -13.15 1.87 16.99
N ASP A 3 -12.88 1.80 18.27
CA ASP A 3 -13.21 2.86 19.23
C ASP A 3 -12.54 4.20 18.87
N LEU A 4 -11.32 4.17 18.33
CA LEU A 4 -10.60 5.35 17.88
C LEU A 4 -11.30 5.99 16.69
N LEU A 5 -11.66 5.20 15.68
CA LEU A 5 -12.39 5.67 14.52
C LEU A 5 -13.75 6.25 14.91
N GLU A 6 -14.50 5.55 15.78
CA GLU A 6 -15.79 6.03 16.29
C GLU A 6 -15.66 7.36 17.04
N PHE A 7 -14.60 7.52 17.85
CA PHE A 7 -14.32 8.79 18.52
C PHE A 7 -14.19 9.95 17.54
N TYR A 8 -13.34 9.83 16.52
CA TYR A 8 -13.12 10.89 15.53
C TYR A 8 -14.36 11.17 14.68
N LEU A 9 -15.09 10.13 14.27
CA LEU A 9 -16.33 10.28 13.51
C LEU A 9 -17.42 10.99 14.32
N LYS A 10 -17.58 10.63 15.59
CA LYS A 10 -18.57 11.23 16.50
C LYS A 10 -18.28 12.69 16.77
N ASN A 11 -17.01 13.05 16.96
CA ASN A 11 -16.60 14.42 17.26
C ASN A 11 -16.43 15.27 15.99
N LYS A 12 -16.53 14.68 14.78
CA LYS A 12 -16.28 15.34 13.50
C LYS A 12 -14.88 15.95 13.42
N GLU A 13 -13.92 15.29 14.03
CA GLU A 13 -12.51 15.69 14.03
C GLU A 13 -11.74 14.98 12.95
N THR A 14 -10.70 15.63 12.43
CA THR A 14 -9.75 15.01 11.50
C THR A 14 -8.61 14.40 12.31
N PHE A 15 -8.30 13.15 12.04
CA PHE A 15 -7.15 12.48 12.63
C PHE A 15 -5.85 13.04 12.04
N VAL A 16 -4.91 13.32 12.92
CA VAL A 16 -3.55 13.72 12.56
C VAL A 16 -2.59 12.75 13.23
N ASP A 17 -1.78 12.09 12.42
CA ASP A 17 -0.79 11.13 12.87
C ASP A 17 0.52 11.88 13.23
N ASP A 18 0.80 11.96 14.51
CA ASP A 18 2.01 12.63 15.01
C ASP A 18 3.30 11.88 14.65
N GLU A 19 3.17 10.58 14.35
CA GLU A 19 4.26 9.71 13.90
C GLU A 19 4.33 9.57 12.36
N THR A 20 3.79 10.55 11.63
CA THR A 20 3.87 10.56 10.16
C THR A 20 5.32 10.42 9.71
N PRO A 21 5.63 9.52 8.75
CA PRO A 21 6.99 9.27 8.31
C PRO A 21 7.72 10.54 7.88
N ALA A 22 8.94 10.72 8.36
CA ALA A 22 9.73 11.90 8.02
C ALA A 22 10.05 11.96 6.52
N THR A 23 10.09 13.17 5.98
CA THR A 23 10.60 13.45 4.63
C THR A 23 11.33 14.78 4.60
N SER A 24 12.41 14.85 3.85
CA SER A 24 13.14 16.09 3.56
C SER A 24 12.56 16.87 2.37
N LYS A 25 11.57 16.31 1.69
CA LYS A 25 10.99 16.86 0.44
C LYS A 25 9.52 17.22 0.64
N GLY A 26 9.13 18.39 0.16
CA GLY A 26 7.75 18.83 0.09
C GLY A 26 7.10 19.18 1.43
N GLN A 27 5.82 19.36 1.39
CA GLN A 27 4.95 19.55 2.56
C GLN A 27 3.85 18.51 2.57
N TYR A 28 3.34 18.17 3.75
CA TYR A 28 2.22 17.25 3.88
C TYR A 28 0.89 17.96 3.57
N LEU A 29 0.11 17.38 2.68
CA LEU A 29 -1.26 17.82 2.36
C LEU A 29 -2.24 16.68 2.57
N HIS A 30 -3.42 17.00 3.08
CA HIS A 30 -4.53 16.05 3.18
C HIS A 30 -5.04 15.64 1.79
N ALA A 31 -5.56 14.42 1.67
CA ALA A 31 -6.12 13.91 0.43
C ALA A 31 -7.19 14.85 -0.16
N LYS A 32 -8.06 15.43 0.67
CA LYS A 32 -9.08 16.40 0.24
C LYS A 32 -8.49 17.65 -0.44
N ASP A 33 -7.29 18.09 -0.04
CA ASP A 33 -6.63 19.28 -0.58
C ASP A 33 -5.87 18.95 -1.87
N ILE A 34 -5.41 17.69 -2.01
CA ILE A 34 -4.73 17.19 -3.20
C ILE A 34 -5.71 16.99 -4.36
N PHE A 35 -6.80 16.30 -4.09
CA PHE A 35 -7.70 15.82 -5.15
C PHE A 35 -8.81 16.81 -5.48
N LYS A 36 -9.04 17.91 -4.90
CA LYS A 36 -10.07 18.91 -5.23
C LYS A 36 -11.45 18.35 -5.64
N ALA A 37 -11.64 17.04 -5.59
CA ALA A 37 -12.80 16.26 -5.94
C ALA A 37 -12.91 15.07 -4.99
N LYS A 38 -13.99 14.30 -5.10
CA LYS A 38 -14.14 13.08 -4.33
C LYS A 38 -13.01 12.11 -4.69
N TYR A 39 -12.29 11.64 -3.67
CA TYR A 39 -11.25 10.62 -3.80
C TYR A 39 -11.75 9.29 -3.22
N PHE A 40 -11.08 8.22 -3.55
CA PHE A 40 -11.46 6.87 -3.19
C PHE A 40 -10.26 6.10 -2.64
N LEU A 41 -10.51 5.19 -1.71
CA LEU A 41 -9.49 4.21 -1.33
C LEU A 41 -9.17 3.36 -2.56
N PHE A 42 -10.22 2.78 -3.14
CA PHE A 42 -10.20 2.10 -4.43
C PHE A 42 -11.28 2.74 -5.30
N ASN A 43 -11.13 2.75 -6.62
CA ASN A 43 -12.13 3.31 -7.54
C ASN A 43 -13.34 2.38 -7.66
N ILE A 44 -14.21 2.42 -6.68
CA ILE A 44 -15.44 1.65 -6.67
C ILE A 44 -16.54 2.49 -7.31
N ALA A 45 -17.05 2.04 -8.45
CA ALA A 45 -18.30 2.56 -8.96
C ALA A 45 -19.37 2.43 -7.87
N SER A 46 -20.01 3.54 -7.52
CA SER A 46 -20.87 3.75 -6.34
C SER A 46 -22.06 2.78 -6.17
N SER A 47 -22.19 1.78 -7.01
CA SER A 47 -23.26 0.78 -7.00
C SER A 47 -22.99 -0.47 -6.15
N VAL A 48 -21.76 -0.67 -5.62
CA VAL A 48 -21.36 -1.88 -4.88
C VAL A 48 -21.37 -1.68 -3.36
N PHE A 49 -21.59 -0.44 -2.86
CA PHE A 49 -21.62 -0.13 -1.42
C PHE A 49 -22.97 -0.42 -0.74
N SER A 50 -23.67 -1.49 -1.12
CA SER A 50 -24.82 -1.95 -0.35
C SER A 50 -24.45 -3.13 0.54
N ARG A 51 -24.23 -2.82 1.81
CA ARG A 51 -24.41 -3.64 3.04
C ARG A 51 -23.77 -5.03 3.19
N GLU A 52 -23.21 -5.63 2.17
CA GLU A 52 -22.44 -6.86 2.32
C GLU A 52 -21.03 -6.58 1.84
N ARG A 53 -20.05 -6.77 2.74
CA ARG A 53 -18.63 -6.80 2.39
C ARG A 53 -18.38 -7.99 1.46
N ASN A 54 -18.80 -7.86 0.21
CA ASN A 54 -18.41 -8.82 -0.82
C ASN A 54 -16.99 -8.44 -1.24
N ARG A 55 -16.01 -8.94 -0.47
CA ARG A 55 -14.56 -8.70 -0.65
C ARG A 55 -14.10 -9.01 -2.07
N THR A 56 -14.74 -9.95 -2.74
CA THR A 56 -14.52 -10.29 -4.14
C THR A 56 -14.75 -9.13 -5.12
N GLY A 57 -15.67 -8.21 -4.83
CA GLY A 57 -15.92 -7.04 -5.68
C GLY A 57 -14.84 -5.96 -5.59
N LEU A 58 -14.19 -5.80 -4.42
CA LEU A 58 -13.09 -4.86 -4.22
C LEU A 58 -11.81 -5.28 -4.95
N ALA A 59 -11.49 -6.56 -4.88
CA ALA A 59 -10.32 -7.12 -5.51
C ALA A 59 -10.33 -6.99 -7.05
N GLN A 60 -11.50 -7.00 -7.68
CA GLN A 60 -11.66 -6.83 -9.13
C GLN A 60 -11.37 -5.40 -9.63
N LEU A 61 -11.17 -4.45 -8.74
CA LEU A 61 -10.97 -3.04 -9.07
C LEU A 61 -9.52 -2.60 -8.94
N LEU A 62 -8.67 -3.42 -8.32
CA LEU A 62 -7.23 -3.15 -8.22
C LEU A 62 -6.56 -3.56 -9.52
N GLU A 63 -5.84 -2.65 -10.14
CA GLU A 63 -5.13 -2.93 -11.39
C GLU A 63 -3.66 -2.51 -11.25
N PRO A 64 -2.71 -3.29 -11.83
CA PRO A 64 -1.29 -2.92 -11.81
C PRO A 64 -1.00 -1.52 -12.36
N LYS A 65 -1.84 -1.04 -13.29
CA LYS A 65 -1.73 0.33 -13.87
C LYS A 65 -1.97 1.45 -12.85
N ASP A 66 -2.59 1.15 -11.70
CA ASP A 66 -2.85 2.14 -10.63
C ASP A 66 -1.57 2.49 -9.87
N ILE A 67 -0.53 1.69 -10.04
CA ILE A 67 0.74 1.82 -9.36
C ILE A 67 1.68 2.68 -10.20
N ILE A 68 1.81 3.94 -9.81
CA ILE A 68 2.66 4.91 -10.52
C ILE A 68 3.78 5.35 -9.57
N GLN A 69 5.00 4.96 -9.87
CA GLN A 69 6.18 5.38 -9.11
C GLN A 69 6.45 6.87 -9.26
N GLY A 70 6.87 7.49 -8.17
CA GLY A 70 7.30 8.87 -8.14
C GLY A 70 8.82 9.02 -8.05
N SER A 71 9.29 9.85 -7.14
CA SER A 71 10.72 10.22 -7.02
C SER A 71 11.50 9.42 -5.95
N LEU A 72 10.95 8.30 -5.48
CA LEU A 72 11.59 7.41 -4.52
C LEU A 72 12.06 6.14 -5.21
N GLY A 73 13.18 5.57 -4.78
CA GLY A 73 13.73 4.31 -5.30
C GLY A 73 13.11 3.08 -4.62
N ASP A 74 11.80 3.08 -4.44
CA ASP A 74 11.02 2.00 -3.83
C ASP A 74 10.36 1.07 -4.85
N CYS A 75 10.93 1.02 -6.06
CA CYS A 75 10.45 0.15 -7.14
C CYS A 75 10.29 -1.31 -6.72
N TYR A 76 11.15 -1.82 -5.82
CA TYR A 76 11.05 -3.16 -5.25
C TYR A 76 9.73 -3.38 -4.50
N PHE A 77 9.25 -2.37 -3.75
CA PHE A 77 8.00 -2.42 -3.03
C PHE A 77 6.80 -2.30 -3.98
N LEU A 78 6.84 -1.31 -4.88
CA LEU A 78 5.76 -1.08 -5.84
C LEU A 78 5.61 -2.23 -6.85
N SER A 79 6.70 -2.86 -7.28
CA SER A 79 6.64 -4.06 -8.14
C SER A 79 6.08 -5.27 -7.41
N SER A 80 6.36 -5.40 -6.11
CA SER A 80 5.77 -6.46 -5.27
C SER A 80 4.25 -6.26 -5.15
N ILE A 81 3.79 -5.03 -4.92
CA ILE A 81 2.36 -4.70 -4.93
C ILE A 81 1.75 -5.01 -6.29
N ALA A 82 2.37 -4.61 -7.41
CA ALA A 82 1.87 -4.86 -8.75
C ALA A 82 1.69 -6.36 -9.03
N SER A 83 2.65 -7.17 -8.62
CA SER A 83 2.57 -8.62 -8.76
C SER A 83 1.44 -9.22 -7.93
N LEU A 84 1.22 -8.71 -6.72
CA LEU A 84 0.10 -9.18 -5.87
C LEU A 84 -1.25 -8.73 -6.43
N VAL A 85 -1.37 -7.52 -6.96
CA VAL A 85 -2.60 -7.05 -7.62
C VAL A 85 -2.98 -7.95 -8.80
N GLU A 86 -2.00 -8.37 -9.60
CA GLU A 86 -2.24 -9.21 -10.78
C GLU A 86 -2.76 -10.60 -10.41
N TYR A 87 -2.24 -11.21 -9.35
CA TYR A 87 -2.52 -12.61 -9.02
C TYR A 87 -3.41 -12.79 -7.80
N TYR A 88 -3.32 -11.90 -6.82
CA TYR A 88 -3.98 -12.04 -5.51
C TYR A 88 -4.49 -10.70 -4.98
N PRO A 89 -5.33 -9.97 -5.73
CA PRO A 89 -5.79 -8.63 -5.33
C PRO A 89 -6.57 -8.64 -4.00
N GLU A 90 -7.18 -9.77 -3.64
CA GLU A 90 -7.89 -9.93 -2.37
C GLU A 90 -6.95 -9.74 -1.17
N LEU A 91 -5.71 -10.25 -1.26
CA LEU A 91 -4.74 -10.11 -0.18
C LEU A 91 -4.44 -8.64 0.11
N LEU A 92 -4.30 -7.83 -0.94
CA LEU A 92 -4.05 -6.39 -0.77
C LEU A 92 -5.25 -5.65 -0.19
N SER A 93 -6.46 -6.00 -0.59
CA SER A 93 -7.67 -5.38 -0.04
C SER A 93 -7.83 -5.69 1.45
N GLU A 94 -7.36 -6.85 1.92
CA GLU A 94 -7.41 -7.28 3.32
C GLU A 94 -6.41 -6.57 4.21
N LEU A 95 -5.39 -5.91 3.64
CA LEU A 95 -4.46 -5.10 4.42
C LEU A 95 -5.11 -3.84 5.00
N PHE A 96 -6.19 -3.35 4.39
CA PHE A 96 -6.89 -2.16 4.85
C PHE A 96 -8.02 -2.53 5.82
N MET A 97 -7.97 -1.99 7.04
CA MET A 97 -8.98 -2.25 8.06
C MET A 97 -10.21 -1.37 7.91
N PHE A 98 -10.05 -0.17 7.37
CA PHE A 98 -11.13 0.81 7.21
C PHE A 98 -11.17 1.32 5.78
N ASP A 99 -12.38 1.66 5.36
CA ASP A 99 -12.65 2.36 4.13
C ASP A 99 -12.47 3.87 4.28
N ILE A 100 -12.61 4.62 3.18
CA ILE A 100 -12.61 6.08 3.22
C ILE A 100 -13.60 6.60 4.24
N ASN A 101 -13.12 7.48 5.08
CA ASN A 101 -13.91 8.10 6.13
C ASN A 101 -13.54 9.59 6.29
N PRO A 102 -14.48 10.42 6.77
CA PRO A 102 -14.26 11.86 6.88
C PRO A 102 -13.23 12.27 7.95
N SER A 103 -12.85 11.35 8.85
CA SER A 103 -11.80 11.61 9.83
C SER A 103 -10.40 11.49 9.25
N GLY A 104 -10.24 10.90 8.05
CA GLY A 104 -8.92 10.68 7.44
C GLY A 104 -8.04 9.68 8.19
N LEU A 105 -8.63 8.83 9.03
CA LEU A 105 -7.91 7.80 9.78
C LEU A 105 -7.92 6.50 9.00
N TYR A 106 -6.74 5.95 8.74
CA TYR A 106 -6.57 4.66 8.08
C TYR A 106 -5.73 3.72 8.92
N VAL A 107 -5.91 2.43 8.72
CA VAL A 107 -5.08 1.40 9.32
C VAL A 107 -4.73 0.38 8.26
N VAL A 108 -3.43 0.21 8.06
CA VAL A 108 -2.87 -0.79 7.16
C VAL A 108 -2.19 -1.87 8.00
N ARG A 109 -2.44 -3.13 7.68
CA ARG A 109 -1.78 -4.26 8.34
C ARG A 109 -0.59 -4.69 7.50
N LEU A 110 0.58 -4.77 8.13
CA LEU A 110 1.80 -5.31 7.52
C LEU A 110 2.38 -6.39 8.44
N PHE A 111 2.93 -7.42 7.84
CA PHE A 111 3.62 -8.48 8.58
C PHE A 111 5.06 -8.06 8.86
N ASN A 112 5.41 -8.00 10.13
CA ASN A 112 6.74 -7.59 10.58
C ASN A 112 7.17 -8.39 11.80
N ASP A 113 8.43 -8.81 11.86
CA ASP A 113 9.02 -9.56 12.98
C ASP A 113 8.19 -10.78 13.41
N GLY A 114 7.58 -11.48 12.45
CA GLY A 114 6.84 -12.71 12.69
C GLY A 114 5.37 -12.52 13.06
N GLU A 115 4.85 -11.31 13.08
CA GLU A 115 3.46 -11.01 13.42
C GLU A 115 2.83 -9.90 12.55
N TRP A 116 1.49 -9.86 12.52
CA TRP A 116 0.76 -8.81 11.84
C TRP A 116 0.66 -7.56 12.71
N SER A 117 1.30 -6.50 12.25
CA SER A 117 1.27 -5.18 12.88
C SER A 117 0.25 -4.26 12.21
N SER A 118 -0.49 -3.50 13.02
CA SER A 118 -1.46 -2.51 12.56
C SER A 118 -0.83 -1.13 12.55
N ILE A 119 -0.60 -0.58 11.35
CA ILE A 119 0.00 0.72 11.14
C ILE A 119 -1.10 1.76 11.00
N VAL A 120 -1.22 2.64 11.99
CA VAL A 120 -2.19 3.74 11.97
C VAL A 120 -1.64 4.89 11.15
N LEU A 121 -2.46 5.47 10.27
CA LEU A 121 -2.07 6.52 9.32
C LEU A 121 -3.15 7.59 9.23
N ASP A 122 -2.74 8.81 8.94
CA ASP A 122 -3.62 9.84 8.41
C ASP A 122 -3.57 9.90 6.87
N ASP A 123 -4.46 10.69 6.28
CA ASP A 123 -4.56 10.89 4.83
C ASP A 123 -3.66 12.03 4.29
N ARG A 124 -2.62 12.42 5.03
CA ARG A 124 -1.66 13.41 4.59
C ARG A 124 -0.52 12.77 3.82
N PHE A 125 -0.20 13.30 2.66
CA PHE A 125 0.88 12.81 1.79
C PHE A 125 1.89 13.91 1.50
N PRO A 126 3.19 13.57 1.32
CA PRO A 126 4.21 14.54 0.94
C PRO A 126 3.96 15.06 -0.48
N CYS A 127 3.86 16.39 -0.62
CA CYS A 127 3.52 17.05 -1.88
C CYS A 127 4.48 18.18 -2.23
N VAL A 128 4.67 18.37 -3.52
CA VAL A 128 5.32 19.58 -4.10
C VAL A 128 4.37 20.13 -5.15
N TYR A 129 4.11 21.44 -5.08
CA TYR A 129 3.13 22.10 -5.93
C TYR A 129 1.75 21.43 -5.94
N GLY A 130 1.31 20.93 -4.79
CA GLY A 130 0.00 20.30 -4.62
C GLY A 130 -0.11 18.88 -5.20
N LYS A 131 0.99 18.23 -5.58
CA LYS A 131 1.01 16.87 -6.13
C LYS A 131 1.88 15.95 -5.29
N PRO A 132 1.45 14.70 -5.02
CA PRO A 132 2.27 13.71 -4.35
C PRO A 132 3.61 13.51 -5.07
N ILE A 133 4.71 13.41 -4.30
CA ILE A 133 6.07 13.35 -4.86
C ILE A 133 6.63 11.93 -4.94
N PHE A 134 6.16 11.04 -4.09
CA PHE A 134 6.54 9.62 -4.08
C PHE A 134 5.58 8.81 -4.95
N ALA A 135 4.92 7.77 -4.46
CA ALA A 135 3.89 7.13 -5.25
C ALA A 135 2.83 8.16 -5.70
N LYS A 136 2.32 7.97 -6.91
CA LYS A 136 1.34 8.87 -7.50
C LYS A 136 0.01 8.14 -7.64
N PRO A 137 -1.11 8.82 -7.37
CA PRO A 137 -2.41 8.24 -7.57
C PRO A 137 -2.72 8.05 -9.05
N HIS A 138 -3.36 6.95 -9.40
CA HIS A 138 -4.07 6.83 -10.66
C HIS A 138 -5.49 7.37 -10.46
N GLY A 139 -5.83 8.43 -11.18
CA GLY A 139 -7.10 9.11 -10.93
C GLY A 139 -7.19 9.71 -9.52
N ASN A 140 -8.19 9.28 -8.76
CA ASN A 140 -8.45 9.74 -7.38
C ASN A 140 -8.31 8.61 -6.34
N GLU A 141 -7.54 7.58 -6.63
CA GLU A 141 -7.31 6.46 -5.73
C GLU A 141 -6.11 6.73 -4.82
N ILE A 142 -6.24 6.39 -3.54
CA ILE A 142 -5.20 6.69 -2.55
C ILE A 142 -4.55 5.44 -1.94
N TRP A 143 -4.98 4.25 -2.32
CA TRP A 143 -4.52 3.01 -1.69
C TRP A 143 -3.00 2.76 -1.84
N VAL A 144 -2.42 3.07 -3.02
CA VAL A 144 -0.97 2.94 -3.24
C VAL A 144 -0.20 3.90 -2.33
N LEU A 145 -0.68 5.16 -2.21
CA LEU A 145 -0.07 6.17 -1.36
C LEU A 145 -0.11 5.76 0.13
N LEU A 146 -1.21 5.15 0.56
CA LEU A 146 -1.36 4.66 1.94
C LEU A 146 -0.45 3.46 2.21
N LEU A 147 -0.32 2.52 1.26
CA LEU A 147 0.61 1.38 1.41
C LEU A 147 2.07 1.85 1.48
N GLU A 148 2.48 2.74 0.57
CA GLU A 148 3.83 3.33 0.59
C GLU A 148 4.09 4.08 1.90
N LYS A 149 3.10 4.85 2.39
CA LYS A 149 3.20 5.56 3.67
C LYS A 149 3.29 4.60 4.86
N ALA A 150 2.52 3.51 4.85
CA ALA A 150 2.60 2.48 5.88
C ALA A 150 3.99 1.83 5.91
N TRP A 151 4.52 1.52 4.73
CA TRP A 151 5.87 0.98 4.56
C TRP A 151 6.94 1.94 5.07
N ALA A 152 6.84 3.23 4.71
CA ALA A 152 7.74 4.27 5.20
C ALA A 152 7.64 4.45 6.73
N LYS A 153 6.44 4.38 7.30
CA LYS A 153 6.24 4.49 8.75
C LYS A 153 6.85 3.29 9.49
N LEU A 154 6.68 2.08 8.98
CA LEU A 154 7.27 0.87 9.54
C LEU A 154 8.80 0.97 9.61
N HIS A 155 9.44 1.63 8.63
CA HIS A 155 10.89 1.83 8.54
C HIS A 155 11.37 3.19 9.09
N GLY A 156 10.47 3.99 9.64
CA GLY A 156 10.75 5.28 10.28
C GLY A 156 10.74 6.49 9.35
N SER A 157 11.02 6.35 8.06
CA SER A 157 11.00 7.47 7.10
C SER A 157 10.85 7.01 5.64
N TYR A 158 10.49 7.96 4.75
CA TYR A 158 10.52 7.69 3.31
C TYR A 158 11.95 7.46 2.78
N GLN A 159 12.95 8.10 3.37
CA GLN A 159 14.35 7.89 2.99
C GLN A 159 14.84 6.47 3.35
N SER A 160 14.32 5.89 4.41
CA SER A 160 14.70 4.54 4.85
C SER A 160 14.21 3.44 3.91
N ILE A 161 13.23 3.73 3.07
CA ILE A 161 12.71 2.78 2.07
C ILE A 161 13.22 3.09 0.65
N ASP A 162 14.13 4.06 0.50
CA ASP A 162 14.82 4.34 -0.75
C ASP A 162 15.86 3.24 -0.99
N MET A 163 15.54 2.31 -1.87
CA MET A 163 16.20 1.02 -2.13
C MET A 163 15.92 -0.04 -1.03
N GLY A 164 15.68 -1.26 -1.45
CA GLY A 164 15.36 -2.37 -0.56
C GLY A 164 15.13 -3.69 -1.28
N SER A 165 14.49 -4.63 -0.62
CA SER A 165 14.32 -6.01 -1.09
C SER A 165 12.86 -6.33 -1.40
N SER A 166 12.58 -6.81 -2.63
CA SER A 166 11.25 -7.34 -2.97
C SER A 166 10.85 -8.53 -2.09
N MET A 167 11.81 -9.29 -1.57
CA MET A 167 11.54 -10.37 -0.63
C MET A 167 10.97 -9.83 0.69
N GLU A 168 11.57 -8.78 1.26
CA GLU A 168 11.04 -8.11 2.45
C GLU A 168 9.65 -7.54 2.20
N ALA A 169 9.47 -6.87 1.06
CA ALA A 169 8.19 -6.31 0.67
C ALA A 169 7.10 -7.38 0.55
N LEU A 170 7.36 -8.49 -0.12
CA LEU A 170 6.40 -9.59 -0.26
C LEU A 170 6.07 -10.24 1.08
N ILE A 171 7.06 -10.45 1.95
CA ILE A 171 6.82 -10.97 3.31
C ILE A 171 5.91 -10.01 4.08
N ALA A 172 6.21 -8.72 4.06
CA ALA A 172 5.41 -7.71 4.77
C ALA A 172 3.96 -7.62 4.26
N LEU A 173 3.76 -7.77 2.96
CA LEU A 173 2.44 -7.68 2.33
C LEU A 173 1.61 -8.97 2.49
N THR A 174 2.24 -10.14 2.68
CA THR A 174 1.54 -11.43 2.62
C THR A 174 1.66 -12.28 3.88
N GLY A 175 2.69 -12.07 4.70
CA GLY A 175 3.08 -13.00 5.77
C GLY A 175 3.62 -14.34 5.26
N ALA A 176 3.74 -14.52 3.95
CA ALA A 176 4.16 -15.76 3.34
C ALA A 176 5.70 -15.89 3.31
N PRO A 177 6.23 -17.12 3.42
CA PRO A 177 7.66 -17.34 3.28
C PRO A 177 8.12 -17.06 1.85
N CYS A 178 9.26 -16.38 1.71
CA CYS A 178 9.90 -16.10 0.44
C CYS A 178 11.22 -16.85 0.30
N LYS A 179 11.58 -17.15 -0.95
CA LYS A 179 12.91 -17.70 -1.30
C LYS A 179 13.57 -16.79 -2.31
N PHE A 180 14.85 -16.59 -2.12
CA PHE A 180 15.69 -15.81 -3.03
C PHE A 180 16.61 -16.74 -3.81
N TYR A 181 16.69 -16.54 -5.11
CA TYR A 181 17.59 -17.25 -6.02
C TYR A 181 18.40 -16.23 -6.82
N ARG A 182 19.67 -16.51 -7.04
CA ARG A 182 20.51 -15.70 -7.92
C ARG A 182 20.38 -16.22 -9.35
N LYS A 183 20.54 -15.35 -10.33
CA LYS A 183 20.47 -15.72 -11.76
C LYS A 183 21.45 -16.84 -12.12
N GLU A 184 22.58 -16.86 -11.47
CA GLU A 184 23.70 -17.79 -11.68
C GLU A 184 23.49 -19.16 -11.01
N ASP A 185 22.52 -19.26 -10.09
CA ASP A 185 22.26 -20.52 -9.39
C ASP A 185 21.64 -21.54 -10.37
N ASP A 186 22.17 -22.75 -10.42
CA ASP A 186 21.72 -23.82 -11.33
C ASP A 186 20.24 -24.14 -11.16
N ASP A 187 19.71 -24.03 -9.97
CA ASP A 187 18.32 -24.33 -9.62
C ASP A 187 17.34 -23.18 -9.91
N THR A 188 17.81 -21.99 -10.28
CA THR A 188 16.92 -20.80 -10.44
C THR A 188 15.83 -21.03 -11.47
N ARG A 189 16.18 -21.59 -12.64
CA ARG A 189 15.18 -21.88 -13.70
C ARG A 189 14.11 -22.85 -13.22
N LYS A 190 14.53 -23.90 -12.51
CA LYS A 190 13.63 -24.89 -11.95
C LYS A 190 12.73 -24.29 -10.87
N ALA A 191 13.31 -23.48 -9.98
CA ALA A 191 12.57 -22.79 -8.93
C ALA A 191 11.51 -21.81 -9.48
N ILE A 192 11.83 -21.08 -10.57
CA ILE A 192 10.87 -20.20 -11.26
C ILE A 192 9.71 -21.06 -11.81
N GLN A 193 10.00 -22.16 -12.50
CA GLN A 193 8.96 -23.00 -13.06
C GLN A 193 8.07 -23.62 -11.97
N GLU A 194 8.68 -24.18 -10.92
CA GLU A 194 7.95 -24.73 -9.77
C GLU A 194 7.11 -23.65 -9.06
N GLY A 195 7.63 -22.41 -8.97
CA GLY A 195 6.91 -21.27 -8.43
C GLY A 195 5.64 -20.97 -9.24
N PHE A 196 5.73 -20.87 -10.55
CA PHE A 196 4.56 -20.66 -11.41
C PHE A 196 3.56 -21.82 -11.31
N ASP A 197 4.05 -23.05 -11.35
CA ASP A 197 3.19 -24.25 -11.31
C ASP A 197 2.45 -24.39 -9.97
N SER A 198 3.02 -23.85 -8.88
CA SER A 198 2.43 -23.83 -7.54
C SER A 198 1.58 -22.59 -7.25
N GLY A 199 1.48 -21.64 -8.19
CA GLY A 199 0.76 -20.38 -7.99
C GLY A 199 1.49 -19.39 -7.08
N SER A 200 2.82 -19.51 -6.96
CA SER A 200 3.61 -18.55 -6.20
C SER A 200 3.81 -17.25 -6.99
N VAL A 201 3.89 -16.13 -6.27
CA VAL A 201 4.30 -14.84 -6.88
C VAL A 201 5.80 -14.87 -7.11
N VAL A 202 6.23 -14.57 -8.34
CA VAL A 202 7.63 -14.51 -8.72
C VAL A 202 7.95 -13.08 -9.17
N THR A 203 8.96 -12.49 -8.55
CA THR A 203 9.48 -11.16 -8.93
C THR A 203 10.94 -11.28 -9.31
N CYS A 204 11.44 -10.38 -10.14
CA CYS A 204 12.86 -10.26 -10.45
C CYS A 204 13.32 -8.82 -10.30
N SER A 205 14.55 -8.64 -9.84
CA SER A 205 15.24 -7.35 -9.82
C SER A 205 16.53 -7.43 -10.62
N GLY A 206 16.82 -6.40 -11.42
CA GLY A 206 18.10 -6.22 -12.08
C GLY A 206 18.99 -5.27 -11.27
N SER A 207 20.27 -5.57 -11.19
CA SER A 207 21.31 -4.67 -10.70
C SER A 207 21.87 -3.84 -11.85
#